data_774922438728d53706cddd55f23d4f98
#
_entry.id   774922438728d53706cddd55f23d4f98
#
_cell.length_a   1.000
_cell.length_b   1.000
_cell.length_c   1.000
_cell.angle_alpha   90.00
_cell.angle_beta   90.00
_cell.angle_gamma   90.00
#
_symmetry.space_group_name_H-M   'P 1'
#
loop_
_entity.id
_entity.type
_entity.pdbx_description
1 polymer ?
#
loop_
_entity_poly.entity_id
_entity_poly.type
_entity_poly.pdbx_seq_one_letter_code
_entity_poly.pdbx_strand_id
1 'polypeptide(L)'
;MRMIANYLVTTSLVVVTALAAAPARAANMDAASAIDAVTVYPDGASVTRVITLDLAAGDTTLVAKDFPLALDPSSLRVEGVAEAKLTIGAIDAKPPRAAPPVNQSEIDKRIEALKDERDNLQGAITAAEARRKFAERFAETSPAGIGEKGEARPIAEWRAAFAAVADEVASADTAIRDAERKQRDIDREIARLESDRAIKPPSKLEVRIDLASPAAAKAILRVTYAVRNAHWTPLYDVRLDTGAKDRKPALELVRRAEITQSTGEDWSNVALDVSTVRIARGGSAPDLNSLVVQYPQPPQAPRGLAGAVSDSNKFRSMAPAPAPEEPQSFAKRAERADEQQATAEIGAFQATFRIPGRVSVGASEGTKSLRISTATIAPDLVVRSAPVVDPTAFLEASFVQSEDAPLLPGRVAIYRDGAFVGRGKMAAAGKDETVRLGFGADDKVKIERAVIKRNEGSAGLIVTSKTDERSFKTSVRNGHDFPIKVAIEDQLPVSENEDIVVEMLPSTTPPTTTNLRDKRGVLEWALEAKPGEVKDVTFAWRVRWPKDKGVVMIPAG
;
A
#
# COMPACT_ATOMS: atom_id res chain seq x y z
N MET A 1 -80.82 -73.12 44.36
CA MET A 1 -79.42 -73.55 44.30
C MET A 1 -78.62 -72.52 43.46
N ARG A 2 -77.85 -71.68 44.12
CA ARG A 2 -77.21 -70.53 43.53
C ARG A 2 -75.74 -70.84 43.24
N MET A 3 -75.31 -70.74 41.96
CA MET A 3 -73.91 -70.78 41.56
C MET A 3 -73.38 -69.35 41.63
N ILE A 4 -72.22 -69.17 42.31
CA ILE A 4 -71.47 -67.94 42.39
C ILE A 4 -70.33 -68.10 41.42
N ALA A 5 -70.27 -67.26 40.38
CA ALA A 5 -69.13 -67.20 39.44
C ALA A 5 -68.15 -66.15 39.92
N ASN A 6 -66.90 -66.56 40.17
CA ASN A 6 -65.73 -65.65 40.46
C ASN A 6 -65.19 -65.09 39.18
N TYR A 7 -65.13 -63.77 39.05
CA TYR A 7 -64.39 -63.04 38.00
C TYR A 7 -63.00 -62.67 38.55
N LEU A 8 -61.94 -63.23 37.91
CA LEU A 8 -60.60 -62.79 38.11
C LEU A 8 -60.33 -61.57 37.20
N VAL A 9 -60.04 -60.41 37.80
CA VAL A 9 -59.60 -59.20 37.11
C VAL A 9 -58.07 -59.19 37.07
N THR A 10 -57.48 -59.43 35.90
CA THR A 10 -56.06 -59.29 35.67
C THR A 10 -55.72 -57.84 35.28
N THR A 11 -55.09 -57.10 36.19
CA THR A 11 -54.65 -55.75 35.98
C THR A 11 -53.28 -55.82 35.28
N SER A 12 -53.24 -55.50 33.97
CA SER A 12 -51.98 -55.33 33.19
C SER A 12 -51.33 -53.97 33.49
N LEU A 13 -50.16 -53.99 34.20
CA LEU A 13 -49.32 -52.81 34.44
C LEU A 13 -48.54 -52.50 33.19
N VAL A 14 -48.92 -51.46 32.43
CA VAL A 14 -48.16 -50.94 31.32
C VAL A 14 -47.02 -50.01 31.87
N VAL A 15 -45.80 -50.46 31.90
CA VAL A 15 -44.60 -49.65 32.20
C VAL A 15 -44.26 -48.84 30.96
N VAL A 16 -44.63 -47.55 30.93
CA VAL A 16 -44.17 -46.57 29.95
C VAL A 16 -42.79 -46.15 30.37
N THR A 17 -41.76 -46.72 29.75
CA THR A 17 -40.36 -46.22 29.83
C THR A 17 -40.24 -44.94 29.03
N ALA A 18 -40.35 -43.78 29.72
CA ALA A 18 -40.00 -42.49 29.15
C ALA A 18 -38.47 -42.48 28.92
N LEU A 19 -38.05 -42.67 27.66
CA LEU A 19 -36.69 -42.38 27.24
C LEU A 19 -36.50 -40.86 27.39
N ALA A 20 -35.84 -40.42 28.45
CA ALA A 20 -35.36 -39.05 28.58
C ALA A 20 -34.30 -38.84 27.50
N ALA A 21 -34.67 -38.16 26.41
CA ALA A 21 -33.72 -37.65 25.44
C ALA A 21 -32.84 -36.63 26.16
N ALA A 22 -31.63 -37.03 26.52
CA ALA A 22 -30.61 -36.11 26.99
C ALA A 22 -30.41 -35.03 25.87
N PRO A 23 -30.32 -33.74 26.22
CA PRO A 23 -30.05 -32.71 25.23
C PRO A 23 -28.73 -33.09 24.52
N ALA A 24 -28.81 -33.36 23.23
CA ALA A 24 -27.67 -33.61 22.40
C ALA A 24 -26.81 -32.32 22.43
N ARG A 25 -25.70 -32.38 23.15
CA ARG A 25 -24.73 -31.32 23.14
C ARG A 25 -24.10 -31.30 21.74
N ALA A 26 -24.18 -30.16 21.05
CA ALA A 26 -23.51 -29.98 19.77
C ALA A 26 -22.02 -30.40 19.91
N ALA A 27 -21.57 -31.31 19.07
CA ALA A 27 -20.20 -31.77 19.08
C ALA A 27 -19.32 -30.65 18.53
N ASN A 28 -18.29 -30.24 19.29
CA ASN A 28 -17.27 -29.30 18.75
C ASN A 28 -16.33 -30.07 17.84
N MET A 29 -16.13 -29.57 16.63
CA MET A 29 -15.23 -30.14 15.62
C MET A 29 -14.24 -29.09 15.15
N ASP A 30 -12.95 -29.31 15.38
CA ASP A 30 -11.89 -28.50 14.81
C ASP A 30 -11.69 -28.87 13.33
N ALA A 31 -11.60 -27.88 12.43
CA ALA A 31 -11.31 -28.12 11.03
C ALA A 31 -10.26 -27.17 10.49
N ALA A 32 -9.39 -27.73 9.67
CA ALA A 32 -8.43 -26.95 8.90
C ALA A 32 -9.13 -26.28 7.69
N SER A 33 -8.73 -25.06 7.39
CA SER A 33 -9.20 -24.32 6.21
C SER A 33 -8.04 -23.93 5.31
N ALA A 34 -8.25 -23.91 4.00
CA ALA A 34 -7.29 -23.43 3.02
C ALA A 34 -7.89 -22.29 2.20
N ILE A 35 -7.11 -21.26 1.90
CA ILE A 35 -7.52 -20.19 1.00
C ILE A 35 -7.56 -20.76 -0.42
N ASP A 36 -8.71 -20.71 -1.07
CA ASP A 36 -8.91 -21.20 -2.42
C ASP A 36 -8.93 -20.07 -3.46
N ALA A 37 -9.65 -18.99 -3.17
CA ALA A 37 -9.80 -17.87 -4.09
C ALA A 37 -9.72 -16.52 -3.36
N VAL A 38 -9.20 -15.51 -4.07
CA VAL A 38 -9.13 -14.13 -3.60
C VAL A 38 -9.52 -13.19 -4.72
N THR A 39 -10.46 -12.28 -4.44
CA THR A 39 -10.77 -11.15 -5.31
C THR A 39 -10.25 -9.87 -4.68
N VAL A 40 -9.30 -9.20 -5.35
CA VAL A 40 -8.70 -7.96 -4.85
C VAL A 40 -9.39 -6.76 -5.48
N TYR A 41 -9.76 -5.80 -4.64
CA TYR A 41 -10.40 -4.52 -5.00
C TYR A 41 -9.42 -3.36 -4.83
N PRO A 42 -9.72 -2.14 -5.33
CA PRO A 42 -8.89 -0.97 -5.08
C PRO A 42 -8.80 -0.56 -3.60
N ASP A 43 -9.69 -1.04 -2.75
CA ASP A 43 -9.84 -0.64 -1.35
C ASP A 43 -10.08 -1.81 -0.37
N GLY A 44 -9.75 -3.03 -0.77
CA GLY A 44 -9.91 -4.24 0.04
C GLY A 44 -9.72 -5.52 -0.75
N ALA A 45 -10.00 -6.65 -0.12
CA ALA A 45 -10.10 -7.94 -0.80
C ALA A 45 -11.19 -8.81 -0.20
N SER A 46 -11.74 -9.70 -1.00
CA SER A 46 -12.63 -10.79 -0.58
C SER A 46 -11.85 -12.10 -0.67
N VAL A 47 -11.75 -12.81 0.44
CA VAL A 47 -11.03 -14.08 0.56
C VAL A 47 -12.03 -15.20 0.76
N THR A 48 -11.91 -16.26 -0.03
CA THR A 48 -12.72 -17.48 0.08
C THR A 48 -11.84 -18.64 0.54
N ARG A 49 -12.18 -19.19 1.71
CA ARG A 49 -11.56 -20.39 2.26
C ARG A 49 -12.46 -21.61 2.05
N VAL A 50 -11.83 -22.75 1.81
CA VAL A 50 -12.52 -24.04 1.69
C VAL A 50 -12.19 -24.90 2.90
N ILE A 51 -13.23 -25.54 3.45
CA ILE A 51 -13.16 -26.50 4.56
C ILE A 51 -13.82 -27.78 4.07
N THR A 52 -13.07 -28.88 4.09
CA THR A 52 -13.60 -30.22 3.81
C THR A 52 -13.72 -30.98 5.12
N LEU A 53 -14.89 -31.54 5.38
CA LEU A 53 -15.15 -32.21 6.66
C LEU A 53 -16.13 -33.40 6.49
N ASP A 54 -16.02 -34.35 7.40
CA ASP A 54 -16.95 -35.46 7.55
C ASP A 54 -17.89 -35.15 8.73
N LEU A 55 -19.15 -34.86 8.43
CA LEU A 55 -20.17 -34.53 9.43
C LEU A 55 -20.81 -35.82 9.99
N ALA A 56 -20.99 -35.86 11.30
CA ALA A 56 -21.88 -36.85 11.94
C ALA A 56 -23.33 -36.39 11.81
N ALA A 57 -24.28 -37.32 12.03
CA ALA A 57 -25.68 -36.96 12.16
C ALA A 57 -25.92 -36.14 13.43
N GLY A 58 -26.71 -35.06 13.36
CA GLY A 58 -27.05 -34.17 14.47
C GLY A 58 -26.42 -32.76 14.31
N ASP A 59 -26.36 -32.05 15.45
CA ASP A 59 -25.82 -30.69 15.54
C ASP A 59 -24.31 -30.72 15.81
N THR A 60 -23.56 -29.95 15.03
CA THR A 60 -22.10 -29.83 15.14
C THR A 60 -21.72 -28.37 15.11
N THR A 61 -20.91 -27.91 16.06
CA THR A 61 -20.24 -26.60 16.00
C THR A 61 -18.83 -26.78 15.42
N LEU A 62 -18.64 -26.33 14.19
CA LEU A 62 -17.35 -26.29 13.52
C LEU A 62 -16.51 -25.13 14.02
N VAL A 63 -15.24 -25.38 14.38
CA VAL A 63 -14.27 -24.36 14.77
C VAL A 63 -13.14 -24.33 13.74
N ALA A 64 -13.13 -23.33 12.90
CA ALA A 64 -12.07 -23.09 11.93
C ALA A 64 -11.12 -22.01 12.46
N LYS A 65 -9.81 -22.33 12.51
CA LYS A 65 -8.76 -21.50 13.11
C LYS A 65 -8.00 -20.73 12.04
N ASP A 66 -7.09 -19.86 12.49
CA ASP A 66 -6.11 -19.15 11.64
C ASP A 66 -6.68 -18.08 10.69
N PHE A 67 -7.83 -17.48 11.01
CA PHE A 67 -8.33 -16.32 10.29
C PHE A 67 -7.58 -15.04 10.70
N PRO A 68 -7.40 -14.07 9.78
CA PRO A 68 -6.69 -12.84 10.07
C PRO A 68 -7.48 -11.91 10.99
N LEU A 69 -6.79 -11.12 11.83
CA LEU A 69 -7.44 -10.08 12.64
C LEU A 69 -8.08 -8.97 11.79
N ALA A 70 -7.62 -8.80 10.56
CA ALA A 70 -8.15 -7.83 9.60
C ALA A 70 -9.50 -8.25 8.98
N LEU A 71 -10.02 -9.45 9.30
CA LEU A 71 -11.32 -9.93 8.86
C LEU A 71 -12.43 -9.03 9.38
N ASP A 72 -13.34 -8.62 8.49
CA ASP A 72 -14.57 -7.92 8.87
C ASP A 72 -15.67 -8.96 9.23
N PRO A 73 -16.05 -9.12 10.52
CA PRO A 73 -17.03 -10.12 10.92
C PRO A 73 -18.40 -9.96 10.26
N SER A 74 -18.78 -8.73 9.91
CA SER A 74 -20.07 -8.44 9.24
C SER A 74 -20.13 -8.96 7.80
N SER A 75 -18.98 -9.18 7.19
CA SER A 75 -18.82 -9.67 5.82
C SER A 75 -18.83 -11.19 5.71
N LEU A 76 -18.78 -11.93 6.83
CA LEU A 76 -18.75 -13.39 6.82
C LEU A 76 -19.96 -13.98 6.11
N ARG A 77 -19.69 -14.85 5.14
CA ARG A 77 -20.68 -15.64 4.42
C ARG A 77 -20.20 -17.07 4.37
N VAL A 78 -21.10 -18.01 4.59
CA VAL A 78 -20.82 -19.45 4.53
C VAL A 78 -21.79 -20.10 3.58
N GLU A 79 -21.25 -20.80 2.62
CA GLU A 79 -21.99 -21.66 1.69
C GLU A 79 -21.50 -23.08 1.87
N GLY A 80 -22.39 -24.06 1.71
CA GLY A 80 -22.04 -25.46 1.92
C GLY A 80 -22.70 -26.37 0.90
N VAL A 81 -21.95 -27.37 0.46
CA VAL A 81 -22.44 -28.50 -0.34
C VAL A 81 -22.11 -29.78 0.40
N ALA A 82 -23.12 -30.64 0.59
CA ALA A 82 -22.95 -31.93 1.25
C ALA A 82 -23.75 -33.03 0.53
N GLU A 83 -23.36 -34.28 0.78
CA GLU A 83 -24.07 -35.46 0.23
C GLU A 83 -25.45 -35.64 0.86
N ALA A 84 -25.72 -35.06 2.05
CA ALA A 84 -26.99 -35.02 2.71
C ALA A 84 -27.47 -33.57 2.90
N LYS A 85 -28.74 -33.39 3.34
CA LYS A 85 -29.24 -32.03 3.64
C LYS A 85 -28.40 -31.39 4.73
N LEU A 86 -27.78 -30.24 4.43
CA LEU A 86 -26.99 -29.45 5.35
C LEU A 86 -27.73 -28.17 5.70
N THR A 87 -27.84 -27.89 7.01
CA THR A 87 -28.38 -26.63 7.53
C THR A 87 -27.23 -25.87 8.18
N ILE A 88 -27.01 -24.61 7.77
CA ILE A 88 -26.01 -23.70 8.33
C ILE A 88 -26.76 -22.75 9.27
N GLY A 89 -26.35 -22.71 10.53
CA GLY A 89 -26.92 -21.90 11.59
C GLY A 89 -26.15 -20.61 11.85
N ALA A 90 -25.81 -20.36 13.12
CA ALA A 90 -25.06 -19.16 13.51
C ALA A 90 -23.61 -19.21 13.02
N ILE A 91 -23.06 -18.02 12.67
CA ILE A 91 -21.68 -17.84 12.26
C ILE A 91 -21.07 -16.74 13.11
N ASP A 92 -19.99 -17.04 13.83
CA ASP A 92 -19.29 -16.13 14.72
C ASP A 92 -17.79 -16.08 14.39
N ALA A 93 -17.19 -14.87 14.44
CA ALA A 93 -15.74 -14.71 14.46
C ALA A 93 -15.30 -14.17 15.82
N LYS A 94 -14.47 -14.90 16.52
CA LYS A 94 -14.01 -14.56 17.88
C LYS A 94 -12.50 -14.73 18.01
N PRO A 95 -11.84 -14.00 18.92
CA PRO A 95 -10.50 -14.37 19.34
C PRO A 95 -10.47 -15.81 19.83
N PRO A 96 -9.36 -16.56 19.65
CA PRO A 96 -9.20 -17.88 20.19
C PRO A 96 -9.49 -17.85 21.69
N ARG A 97 -10.13 -18.89 22.20
CA ARG A 97 -10.35 -19.03 23.64
C ARG A 97 -8.98 -18.98 24.30
N ALA A 98 -8.77 -18.02 25.20
CA ALA A 98 -7.54 -17.93 25.97
C ALA A 98 -7.25 -19.33 26.54
N ALA A 99 -6.03 -19.83 26.35
CA ALA A 99 -5.59 -21.02 27.05
C ALA A 99 -5.91 -20.84 28.55
N PRO A 100 -6.29 -21.89 29.28
CA PRO A 100 -6.55 -21.77 30.71
C PRO A 100 -5.39 -20.98 31.32
N PRO A 101 -5.67 -20.00 32.20
CA PRO A 101 -4.63 -19.13 32.71
C PRO A 101 -3.54 -20.02 33.31
N VAL A 102 -2.35 -19.98 32.73
CA VAL A 102 -1.15 -20.52 33.35
C VAL A 102 -1.17 -19.92 34.76
N ASN A 103 -1.00 -20.74 35.78
CA ASN A 103 -1.16 -20.29 37.16
C ASN A 103 -0.15 -19.16 37.42
N GLN A 104 -0.53 -17.93 37.13
CA GLN A 104 0.32 -16.73 37.20
C GLN A 104 0.92 -16.61 38.61
N SER A 105 0.15 -17.04 39.62
CA SER A 105 0.63 -17.08 41.01
C SER A 105 1.81 -18.03 41.23
N GLU A 106 1.87 -19.16 40.55
CA GLU A 106 3.02 -20.07 40.61
C GLU A 106 4.23 -19.55 39.88
N ILE A 107 4.02 -18.92 38.71
CA ILE A 107 5.11 -18.27 37.96
C ILE A 107 5.68 -17.12 38.79
N ASP A 108 4.85 -16.28 39.38
CA ASP A 108 5.27 -15.13 40.20
C ASP A 108 6.09 -15.61 41.41
N LYS A 109 5.63 -16.64 42.14
CA LYS A 109 6.37 -17.24 43.24
C LYS A 109 7.72 -17.83 42.78
N ARG A 110 7.76 -18.45 41.61
CA ARG A 110 9.01 -19.00 41.07
C ARG A 110 10.00 -17.90 40.69
N ILE A 111 9.52 -16.81 40.08
CA ILE A 111 10.34 -15.62 39.75
C ILE A 111 10.90 -15.00 41.05
N GLU A 112 10.08 -14.87 42.09
CA GLU A 112 10.50 -14.33 43.39
C GLU A 112 11.59 -15.22 44.02
N ALA A 113 11.39 -16.51 44.08
CA ALA A 113 12.38 -17.47 44.59
C ALA A 113 13.72 -17.42 43.81
N LEU A 114 13.67 -17.25 42.50
CA LEU A 114 14.86 -17.12 41.67
C LEU A 114 15.57 -15.76 41.91
N LYS A 115 14.85 -14.70 42.18
CA LYS A 115 15.42 -13.39 42.55
C LYS A 115 16.11 -13.48 43.88
N ASP A 116 15.52 -14.14 44.89
CA ASP A 116 16.14 -14.37 46.19
C ASP A 116 17.43 -15.19 46.07
N GLU A 117 17.43 -16.24 45.24
CA GLU A 117 18.62 -17.06 44.97
C GLU A 117 19.72 -16.23 44.29
N ARG A 118 19.37 -15.38 43.31
CA ARG A 118 20.31 -14.46 42.66
C ARG A 118 20.95 -13.48 43.66
N ASP A 119 20.15 -12.93 44.56
CA ASP A 119 20.61 -11.97 45.56
C ASP A 119 21.50 -12.65 46.61
N ASN A 120 21.23 -13.90 46.97
CA ASN A 120 22.11 -14.69 47.79
C ASN A 120 23.47 -14.94 47.13
N LEU A 121 23.51 -15.24 45.83
CA LEU A 121 24.72 -15.35 45.05
C LEU A 121 25.51 -14.04 44.99
N GLN A 122 24.82 -12.89 44.90
CA GLN A 122 25.45 -11.59 44.98
C GLN A 122 26.13 -11.36 46.32
N GLY A 123 25.50 -11.77 47.41
CA GLY A 123 26.13 -11.78 48.73
C GLY A 123 27.40 -12.65 48.80
N ALA A 124 27.37 -13.83 48.18
CA ALA A 124 28.53 -14.71 48.09
C ALA A 124 29.69 -14.12 47.28
N ILE A 125 29.37 -13.43 46.15
CA ILE A 125 30.35 -12.70 45.33
C ILE A 125 31.02 -11.62 46.19
N THR A 126 30.23 -10.78 46.88
CA THR A 126 30.73 -9.70 47.71
C THR A 126 31.64 -10.22 48.84
N ALA A 127 31.27 -11.34 49.47
CA ALA A 127 32.11 -12.00 50.48
C ALA A 127 33.42 -12.52 49.89
N ALA A 128 33.40 -13.16 48.71
CA ALA A 128 34.60 -13.65 48.03
C ALA A 128 35.51 -12.48 47.57
N GLU A 129 34.95 -11.39 47.06
CA GLU A 129 35.70 -10.18 46.75
C GLU A 129 36.38 -9.55 48.00
N ALA A 130 35.67 -9.52 49.12
CA ALA A 130 36.24 -9.05 50.37
C ALA A 130 37.42 -9.91 50.84
N ARG A 131 37.33 -11.26 50.72
CA ARG A 131 38.44 -12.20 51.02
C ARG A 131 39.61 -11.94 50.07
N ARG A 132 39.37 -11.84 48.78
CA ARG A 132 40.41 -11.54 47.79
C ARG A 132 41.13 -10.24 48.12
N LYS A 133 40.38 -9.17 48.35
CA LYS A 133 40.94 -7.87 48.72
C LYS A 133 41.73 -7.88 50.01
N PHE A 134 41.31 -8.68 50.96
CA PHE A 134 42.08 -8.91 52.19
C PHE A 134 43.41 -9.61 51.91
N ALA A 135 43.40 -10.69 51.12
CA ALA A 135 44.59 -11.44 50.75
C ALA A 135 45.58 -10.56 49.94
N GLU A 136 45.09 -9.78 48.98
CA GLU A 136 45.90 -8.82 48.21
C GLU A 136 46.57 -7.77 49.09
N ARG A 137 45.83 -7.18 50.05
CA ARG A 137 46.39 -6.22 51.02
C ARG A 137 47.43 -6.86 51.93
N PHE A 138 47.19 -8.11 52.33
CA PHE A 138 48.18 -8.86 53.14
C PHE A 138 49.48 -9.06 52.34
N ALA A 139 49.40 -9.34 51.04
CA ALA A 139 50.55 -9.49 50.16
C ALA A 139 51.39 -8.20 50.00
N GLU A 140 50.75 -7.02 50.12
CA GLU A 140 51.39 -5.70 50.06
C GLU A 140 52.10 -5.31 51.38
N THR A 141 51.86 -6.09 52.44
CA THR A 141 52.44 -5.79 53.76
C THR A 141 53.95 -6.07 53.76
N SER A 142 54.74 -5.11 54.28
CA SER A 142 56.21 -5.23 54.32
C SER A 142 56.69 -6.49 55.09
N PRO A 143 57.77 -7.16 54.63
CA PRO A 143 58.40 -8.32 55.30
C PRO A 143 58.90 -8.03 56.72
N ALA A 144 58.82 -6.80 57.20
CA ALA A 144 59.36 -6.36 58.50
C ALA A 144 58.60 -6.88 59.71
N GLY A 145 57.68 -7.83 59.57
CA GLY A 145 57.00 -8.52 60.67
C GLY A 145 55.79 -7.78 61.23
N ILE A 146 54.71 -8.52 61.53
CA ILE A 146 53.56 -8.06 62.30
C ILE A 146 53.87 -8.22 63.80
N GLY A 147 54.44 -7.22 64.47
CA GLY A 147 54.73 -7.23 65.90
C GLY A 147 55.67 -6.09 66.30
N GLU A 148 55.63 -5.71 67.60
CA GLU A 148 56.37 -4.51 68.16
C GLU A 148 57.93 -4.66 68.12
N LYS A 149 58.48 -5.79 67.73
CA LYS A 149 59.92 -5.99 67.60
C LYS A 149 60.24 -6.78 66.33
N GLY A 150 60.16 -6.11 65.15
CA GLY A 150 60.38 -6.65 63.83
C GLY A 150 61.54 -7.61 63.61
N GLU A 151 61.47 -8.82 64.15
CA GLU A 151 62.44 -9.90 63.83
C GLU A 151 62.17 -10.44 62.44
N ALA A 152 63.24 -10.52 61.63
CA ALA A 152 63.15 -11.02 60.26
C ALA A 152 62.78 -12.54 60.28
N ARG A 153 61.57 -12.85 59.70
CA ARG A 153 61.13 -14.24 59.59
C ARG A 153 61.93 -15.01 58.52
N PRO A 154 62.10 -16.34 58.67
CA PRO A 154 62.78 -17.21 57.69
C PRO A 154 62.11 -17.14 56.32
N ILE A 155 62.86 -17.10 55.21
CA ILE A 155 62.38 -17.07 53.85
C ILE A 155 61.32 -18.14 53.54
N ALA A 156 61.43 -19.32 54.19
CA ALA A 156 60.50 -20.45 54.05
C ALA A 156 59.08 -20.07 54.53
N GLU A 157 58.93 -19.31 55.63
CA GLU A 157 57.62 -18.83 56.13
C GLU A 157 57.01 -17.81 55.21
N TRP A 158 57.85 -16.92 54.61
CA TRP A 158 57.35 -15.97 53.59
C TRP A 158 56.86 -16.65 52.32
N ARG A 159 57.59 -17.67 51.83
CA ARG A 159 57.14 -18.49 50.69
C ARG A 159 55.83 -19.19 51.01
N ALA A 160 55.67 -19.75 52.20
CA ALA A 160 54.40 -20.36 52.60
C ALA A 160 53.26 -19.35 52.72
N ALA A 161 53.52 -18.13 53.24
CA ALA A 161 52.54 -17.08 53.31
C ALA A 161 52.09 -16.56 51.87
N PHE A 162 53.07 -16.41 50.96
CA PHE A 162 52.75 -16.06 49.57
C PHE A 162 51.96 -17.16 48.83
N ALA A 163 52.29 -18.42 49.06
CA ALA A 163 51.52 -19.54 48.53
C ALA A 163 50.09 -19.53 49.07
N ALA A 164 49.91 -19.34 50.40
CA ALA A 164 48.58 -19.25 51.00
C ALA A 164 47.74 -18.05 50.46
N VAL A 165 48.37 -16.91 50.21
CA VAL A 165 47.71 -15.75 49.58
C VAL A 165 47.31 -16.09 48.13
N ALA A 166 48.19 -16.69 47.33
CA ALA A 166 47.88 -17.08 45.96
C ALA A 166 46.73 -18.10 45.92
N ASP A 167 46.71 -19.08 46.81
CA ASP A 167 45.64 -20.08 46.91
C ASP A 167 44.30 -19.44 47.32
N GLU A 168 44.33 -18.49 48.27
CA GLU A 168 43.11 -17.76 48.69
C GLU A 168 42.56 -16.87 47.58
N VAL A 169 43.41 -16.16 46.84
CA VAL A 169 42.99 -15.36 45.68
C VAL A 169 42.39 -16.25 44.58
N ALA A 170 43.05 -17.35 44.24
CA ALA A 170 42.54 -18.30 43.25
C ALA A 170 41.21 -18.94 43.65
N SER A 171 41.06 -19.26 44.94
CA SER A 171 39.81 -19.78 45.50
C SER A 171 38.69 -18.77 45.45
N ALA A 172 38.97 -17.50 45.84
CA ALA A 172 38.02 -16.42 45.79
C ALA A 172 37.57 -16.13 44.34
N ASP A 173 38.52 -16.07 43.39
CA ASP A 173 38.20 -15.84 41.97
C ASP A 173 37.38 -17.00 41.38
N THR A 174 37.62 -18.23 41.81
CA THR A 174 36.82 -19.39 41.38
C THR A 174 35.40 -19.26 41.91
N ALA A 175 35.22 -18.90 43.19
CA ALA A 175 33.93 -18.73 43.82
C ALA A 175 33.12 -17.57 43.12
N ILE A 176 33.80 -16.49 42.78
CA ILE A 176 33.17 -15.38 42.04
C ILE A 176 32.69 -15.85 40.66
N ARG A 177 33.56 -16.49 39.88
CA ARG A 177 33.17 -16.96 38.51
C ARG A 177 32.03 -17.97 38.54
N ASP A 178 32.02 -18.88 39.53
CA ASP A 178 30.97 -19.88 39.66
C ASP A 178 29.63 -19.24 40.08
N ALA A 179 29.66 -18.27 40.99
CA ALA A 179 28.46 -17.53 41.40
C ALA A 179 27.90 -16.67 40.25
N GLU A 180 28.75 -15.95 39.53
CA GLU A 180 28.36 -15.18 38.35
C GLU A 180 27.75 -16.06 37.22
N ARG A 181 28.30 -17.27 37.03
CA ARG A 181 27.73 -18.23 36.06
C ARG A 181 26.32 -18.62 36.47
N LYS A 182 26.11 -18.94 37.74
CA LYS A 182 24.79 -19.27 38.29
C LYS A 182 23.82 -18.11 38.19
N GLN A 183 24.25 -16.87 38.43
CA GLN A 183 23.42 -15.68 38.25
C GLN A 183 22.94 -15.54 36.81
N ARG A 184 23.84 -15.71 35.82
CA ARG A 184 23.44 -15.67 34.40
C ARG A 184 22.45 -16.78 34.04
N ASP A 185 22.55 -17.97 34.63
CA ASP A 185 21.59 -19.05 34.41
C ASP A 185 20.21 -18.68 34.99
N ILE A 186 20.20 -18.14 36.21
CA ILE A 186 18.99 -17.66 36.88
C ILE A 186 18.35 -16.52 36.08
N ASP A 187 19.11 -15.54 35.62
CA ASP A 187 18.59 -14.41 34.82
C ASP A 187 17.92 -14.90 33.51
N ARG A 188 18.49 -15.94 32.87
CA ARG A 188 17.88 -16.56 31.68
C ARG A 188 16.55 -17.26 32.01
N GLU A 189 16.47 -17.94 33.14
CA GLU A 189 15.23 -18.61 33.56
C GLU A 189 14.14 -17.58 33.97
N ILE A 190 14.52 -16.51 34.66
CA ILE A 190 13.59 -15.38 34.96
C ILE A 190 13.05 -14.79 33.66
N ALA A 191 13.92 -14.45 32.69
CA ALA A 191 13.50 -13.90 31.41
C ALA A 191 12.54 -14.83 30.64
N ARG A 192 12.76 -16.15 30.71
CA ARG A 192 11.87 -17.17 30.15
C ARG A 192 10.49 -17.12 30.82
N LEU A 193 10.46 -17.19 32.16
CA LEU A 193 9.22 -17.17 32.93
C LEU A 193 8.44 -15.87 32.75
N GLU A 194 9.11 -14.72 32.65
CA GLU A 194 8.49 -13.42 32.35
C GLU A 194 7.89 -13.42 30.93
N SER A 195 8.56 -14.05 29.96
CA SER A 195 8.01 -14.24 28.61
C SER A 195 6.77 -15.15 28.61
N ASP A 196 6.79 -16.22 29.40
CA ASP A 196 5.65 -17.15 29.54
C ASP A 196 4.47 -16.51 30.28
N ARG A 197 4.77 -15.58 31.22
CA ARG A 197 3.76 -14.79 31.94
C ARG A 197 3.07 -13.75 31.05
N ALA A 198 3.77 -13.23 30.02
CA ALA A 198 3.23 -12.22 29.12
C ALA A 198 2.07 -12.80 28.30
N ILE A 199 0.85 -12.28 28.52
CA ILE A 199 -0.32 -12.62 27.68
C ILE A 199 -0.05 -12.08 26.29
N LYS A 200 0.33 -12.95 25.36
CA LYS A 200 0.45 -12.57 23.95
C LYS A 200 -0.95 -12.27 23.42
N PRO A 201 -1.21 -11.08 22.88
CA PRO A 201 -2.50 -10.81 22.26
C PRO A 201 -2.76 -11.84 21.15
N PRO A 202 -4.00 -12.31 20.95
CA PRO A 202 -4.32 -13.25 19.90
C PRO A 202 -3.92 -12.65 18.54
N SER A 203 -3.13 -13.38 17.77
CA SER A 203 -2.69 -12.95 16.43
C SER A 203 -3.62 -13.43 15.33
N LYS A 204 -4.60 -14.25 15.66
CA LYS A 204 -5.57 -14.87 14.73
C LYS A 204 -6.97 -14.91 15.34
N LEU A 205 -7.97 -15.08 14.49
CA LEU A 205 -9.36 -15.32 14.89
C LEU A 205 -9.76 -16.78 14.66
N GLU A 206 -10.76 -17.24 15.41
CA GLU A 206 -11.51 -18.48 15.17
C GLU A 206 -12.87 -18.13 14.58
N VAL A 207 -13.25 -18.80 13.49
CA VAL A 207 -14.61 -18.73 12.94
C VAL A 207 -15.36 -19.99 13.38
N ARG A 208 -16.50 -19.79 14.05
CA ARG A 208 -17.38 -20.85 14.51
C ARG A 208 -18.63 -20.87 13.65
N ILE A 209 -19.01 -22.07 13.21
CA ILE A 209 -20.14 -22.28 12.32
C ILE A 209 -20.98 -23.40 12.89
N ASP A 210 -22.23 -23.13 13.22
CA ASP A 210 -23.16 -24.14 13.65
C ASP A 210 -23.75 -24.84 12.43
N LEU A 211 -23.66 -26.17 12.43
CA LEU A 211 -24.11 -27.05 11.35
C LEU A 211 -25.05 -28.09 11.88
N ALA A 212 -26.09 -28.42 11.10
CA ALA A 212 -26.98 -29.53 11.39
C ALA A 212 -27.16 -30.40 10.16
N SER A 213 -26.99 -31.72 10.34
CA SER A 213 -27.20 -32.72 9.29
C SER A 213 -28.03 -33.89 9.83
N PRO A 214 -29.07 -34.34 9.11
CA PRO A 214 -29.89 -35.48 9.53
C PRO A 214 -29.19 -36.83 9.45
N ALA A 215 -28.09 -36.92 8.68
CA ALA A 215 -27.30 -38.13 8.48
C ALA A 215 -25.79 -37.77 8.39
N ALA A 216 -24.96 -38.77 8.63
CA ALA A 216 -23.52 -38.60 8.39
C ALA A 216 -23.28 -38.34 6.90
N ALA A 217 -22.45 -37.31 6.57
CA ALA A 217 -22.22 -36.88 5.20
C ALA A 217 -20.87 -36.17 5.08
N LYS A 218 -20.25 -36.30 3.91
CA LYS A 218 -19.12 -35.43 3.54
C LYS A 218 -19.66 -34.07 3.12
N ALA A 219 -19.03 -33.01 3.61
CA ALA A 219 -19.40 -31.63 3.30
C ALA A 219 -18.17 -30.81 2.91
N ILE A 220 -18.41 -29.87 2.00
CA ILE A 220 -17.46 -28.82 1.62
C ILE A 220 -18.10 -27.48 1.93
N LEU A 221 -17.47 -26.71 2.81
CA LEU A 221 -17.90 -25.37 3.14
C LEU A 221 -16.98 -24.34 2.47
N ARG A 222 -17.56 -23.26 1.97
CA ARG A 222 -16.87 -22.09 1.49
C ARG A 222 -17.16 -20.93 2.43
N VAL A 223 -16.11 -20.42 3.07
CA VAL A 223 -16.19 -19.29 4.00
C VAL A 223 -15.58 -18.08 3.30
N THR A 224 -16.42 -17.10 2.99
CA THR A 224 -16.01 -15.86 2.32
C THR A 224 -16.07 -14.69 3.30
N TYR A 225 -15.04 -13.86 3.31
CA TYR A 225 -14.94 -12.67 4.16
C TYR A 225 -14.15 -11.56 3.47
N ALA A 226 -14.41 -10.31 3.92
CA ALA A 226 -13.68 -9.14 3.46
C ALA A 226 -12.52 -8.79 4.39
N VAL A 227 -11.43 -8.30 3.80
CA VAL A 227 -10.26 -7.73 4.49
C VAL A 227 -9.92 -6.37 3.88
N ARG A 228 -9.52 -5.40 4.74
CA ARG A 228 -9.23 -4.02 4.28
C ARG A 228 -7.77 -3.77 3.94
N ASN A 229 -6.87 -4.60 4.45
CA ASN A 229 -5.42 -4.39 4.32
C ASN A 229 -4.85 -5.04 3.04
N ALA A 230 -5.61 -5.02 1.98
CA ALA A 230 -5.20 -5.46 0.66
C ALA A 230 -5.80 -4.54 -0.39
N HIS A 231 -5.06 -4.27 -1.46
CA HIS A 231 -5.56 -3.47 -2.57
C HIS A 231 -4.77 -3.76 -3.83
N TRP A 232 -5.31 -3.38 -4.96
CA TRP A 232 -4.57 -3.34 -6.20
C TRP A 232 -4.60 -1.95 -6.82
N THR A 233 -3.55 -1.63 -7.57
CA THR A 233 -3.46 -0.40 -8.36
C THR A 233 -3.10 -0.72 -9.80
N PRO A 234 -3.70 -0.02 -10.78
CA PRO A 234 -3.35 -0.22 -12.18
C PRO A 234 -1.97 0.37 -12.48
N LEU A 235 -1.19 -0.41 -13.23
CA LEU A 235 0.09 -0.02 -13.79
C LEU A 235 0.04 -0.31 -15.30
N TYR A 236 0.61 0.59 -16.10
CA TYR A 236 0.63 0.48 -17.55
C TYR A 236 2.05 0.54 -18.08
N ASP A 237 2.36 -0.35 -19.03
CA ASP A 237 3.54 -0.19 -19.89
C ASP A 237 3.04 0.19 -21.29
N VAL A 238 3.49 1.34 -21.78
CA VAL A 238 3.10 1.81 -23.11
C VAL A 238 4.34 1.90 -23.98
N ARG A 239 4.35 1.13 -25.06
CA ARG A 239 5.45 1.06 -26.01
C ARG A 239 5.01 1.56 -27.35
N LEU A 240 5.56 2.69 -27.78
CA LEU A 240 5.37 3.27 -29.09
C LEU A 240 6.49 2.83 -30.02
N ASP A 241 6.14 2.20 -31.11
CA ASP A 241 6.95 2.11 -32.30
C ASP A 241 6.54 3.26 -33.23
N THR A 242 7.42 4.21 -33.47
CA THR A 242 7.13 5.39 -34.30
C THR A 242 6.98 5.06 -35.78
N GLY A 243 7.25 3.80 -36.16
CA GLY A 243 7.18 3.35 -37.54
C GLY A 243 8.44 3.67 -38.35
N ALA A 244 8.30 3.56 -39.64
CA ALA A 244 9.33 3.91 -40.64
C ALA A 244 8.61 4.29 -41.95
N LYS A 245 9.36 4.66 -42.98
CA LYS A 245 8.80 5.07 -44.29
C LYS A 245 7.75 4.08 -44.84
N ASP A 246 7.95 2.78 -44.60
CA ASP A 246 7.10 1.69 -45.10
C ASP A 246 6.33 0.97 -43.96
N ARG A 247 6.42 1.42 -42.73
CA ARG A 247 5.78 0.82 -41.56
C ARG A 247 5.01 1.86 -40.76
N LYS A 248 3.70 1.61 -40.58
CA LYS A 248 2.84 2.51 -39.78
C LYS A 248 3.23 2.47 -38.29
N PRO A 249 3.04 3.57 -37.57
CA PRO A 249 3.19 3.58 -36.13
C PRO A 249 2.28 2.56 -35.44
N ALA A 250 2.79 1.97 -34.36
CA ALA A 250 2.04 1.03 -33.53
C ALA A 250 2.30 1.31 -32.04
N LEU A 251 1.27 1.18 -31.23
CA LEU A 251 1.33 1.37 -29.79
C LEU A 251 0.88 0.09 -29.10
N GLU A 252 1.77 -0.49 -28.30
CA GLU A 252 1.46 -1.61 -27.42
C GLU A 252 1.12 -1.08 -26.04
N LEU A 253 -0.10 -1.34 -25.58
CA LEU A 253 -0.60 -1.00 -24.24
C LEU A 253 -0.69 -2.28 -23.41
N VAL A 254 0.18 -2.43 -22.43
CA VAL A 254 0.15 -3.53 -21.46
C VAL A 254 -0.47 -3.02 -20.17
N ARG A 255 -1.57 -3.65 -19.75
CA ARG A 255 -2.20 -3.38 -18.45
C ARG A 255 -1.69 -4.37 -17.41
N ARG A 256 -1.34 -3.88 -16.24
CA ARG A 256 -0.90 -4.68 -15.10
C ARG A 256 -1.69 -4.34 -13.84
N ALA A 257 -1.87 -5.33 -12.98
CA ALA A 257 -2.34 -5.15 -11.61
C ALA A 257 -1.14 -5.23 -10.66
N GLU A 258 -0.95 -4.20 -9.89
CA GLU A 258 0.02 -4.14 -8.81
C GLU A 258 -0.71 -4.42 -7.50
N ILE A 259 -0.49 -5.61 -6.91
CA ILE A 259 -1.21 -6.07 -5.72
C ILE A 259 -0.31 -5.93 -4.50
N THR A 260 -0.84 -5.30 -3.47
CA THR A 260 -0.20 -5.17 -2.16
C THR A 260 -1.15 -5.70 -1.09
N GLN A 261 -0.64 -6.51 -0.17
CA GLN A 261 -1.43 -7.01 0.94
C GLN A 261 -0.61 -7.07 2.24
N SER A 262 -1.26 -6.81 3.36
CA SER A 262 -0.76 -6.92 4.73
C SER A 262 -1.86 -7.45 5.66
N THR A 263 -2.57 -8.48 5.19
CA THR A 263 -3.72 -9.06 5.90
C THR A 263 -3.30 -9.94 7.08
N GLY A 264 -2.02 -10.33 7.13
CA GLY A 264 -1.48 -11.27 8.11
C GLY A 264 -1.71 -12.74 7.74
N GLU A 265 -2.12 -13.02 6.49
CA GLU A 265 -2.22 -14.39 5.93
C GLU A 265 -1.58 -14.45 4.55
N ASP A 266 -0.88 -15.54 4.26
CA ASP A 266 -0.29 -15.76 2.95
C ASP A 266 -1.31 -16.39 2.01
N TRP A 267 -1.52 -15.76 0.86
CA TRP A 267 -2.36 -16.30 -0.20
C TRP A 267 -1.50 -17.22 -1.07
N SER A 268 -1.41 -18.49 -0.69
CA SER A 268 -0.56 -19.47 -1.37
C SER A 268 -1.37 -20.30 -2.36
N ASN A 269 -0.95 -20.32 -3.63
CA ASN A 269 -1.56 -21.13 -4.68
C ASN A 269 -3.08 -20.90 -4.79
N VAL A 270 -3.52 -19.64 -4.86
CA VAL A 270 -4.93 -19.23 -4.91
C VAL A 270 -5.38 -18.89 -6.33
N ALA A 271 -6.67 -19.07 -6.64
CA ALA A 271 -7.32 -18.44 -7.77
C ALA A 271 -7.45 -16.93 -7.46
N LEU A 272 -6.91 -16.09 -8.35
CA LEU A 272 -6.80 -14.65 -8.08
C LEU A 272 -7.57 -13.86 -9.14
N ASP A 273 -8.50 -13.03 -8.67
CA ASP A 273 -9.23 -12.07 -9.48
C ASP A 273 -8.91 -10.65 -9.02
N VAL A 274 -8.89 -9.68 -9.93
CA VAL A 274 -8.85 -8.24 -9.62
C VAL A 274 -10.10 -7.56 -10.17
N SER A 275 -10.76 -6.75 -9.34
CA SER A 275 -12.03 -6.10 -9.70
C SER A 275 -11.93 -4.58 -9.57
N THR A 276 -12.65 -3.86 -10.43
CA THR A 276 -12.74 -2.39 -10.39
C THR A 276 -13.74 -1.87 -9.36
N VAL A 277 -14.51 -2.74 -8.74
CA VAL A 277 -15.48 -2.41 -7.68
C VAL A 277 -14.75 -1.83 -6.47
N ARG A 278 -15.38 -0.88 -5.80
CA ARG A 278 -14.91 -0.31 -4.53
C ARG A 278 -15.85 -0.72 -3.42
N ILE A 279 -15.37 -1.58 -2.52
CA ILE A 279 -16.19 -2.18 -1.46
C ILE A 279 -16.29 -1.32 -0.20
N ALA A 280 -15.38 -0.36 -0.01
CA ALA A 280 -15.31 0.45 1.22
C ALA A 280 -16.04 1.80 1.13
N ARG A 281 -16.52 2.23 -0.06
CA ARG A 281 -17.11 3.57 -0.25
C ARG A 281 -18.60 3.70 0.05
N GLY A 282 -19.28 2.62 0.39
CA GLY A 282 -20.74 2.63 0.50
C GLY A 282 -21.45 2.67 -0.87
N GLY A 283 -22.74 2.40 -0.89
CA GLY A 283 -23.55 2.24 -2.10
C GLY A 283 -24.37 3.47 -2.51
N SER A 284 -24.23 4.63 -1.83
CA SER A 284 -25.03 5.83 -2.09
C SER A 284 -24.17 7.05 -2.39
N ALA A 285 -24.72 7.98 -3.18
CA ALA A 285 -24.12 9.29 -3.37
C ALA A 285 -24.14 10.07 -2.03
N PRO A 286 -23.12 10.93 -1.78
CA PRO A 286 -23.15 11.81 -0.61
C PRO A 286 -24.29 12.83 -0.70
N ASP A 287 -24.92 13.11 0.42
CA ASP A 287 -25.93 14.15 0.51
C ASP A 287 -25.29 15.54 0.45
N LEU A 288 -25.92 16.44 -0.31
CA LEU A 288 -25.51 17.84 -0.38
C LEU A 288 -26.23 18.65 0.69
N ASN A 289 -25.47 19.37 1.48
CA ASN A 289 -26.01 20.39 2.37
C ASN A 289 -26.24 21.71 1.62
N SER A 290 -27.24 22.50 2.07
CA SER A 290 -27.52 23.82 1.50
C SER A 290 -26.31 24.75 1.65
N LEU A 291 -25.90 25.42 0.56
CA LEU A 291 -24.91 26.49 0.58
C LEU A 291 -25.61 27.80 0.94
N VAL A 292 -25.31 28.36 2.11
CA VAL A 292 -25.89 29.62 2.59
C VAL A 292 -24.91 30.76 2.33
N VAL A 293 -25.33 31.78 1.57
CA VAL A 293 -24.57 33.01 1.36
C VAL A 293 -24.91 33.98 2.50
N GLN A 294 -23.86 34.41 3.25
CA GLN A 294 -24.00 35.39 4.34
C GLN A 294 -22.97 36.49 4.17
N TYR A 295 -23.27 37.69 4.69
CA TYR A 295 -22.24 38.71 4.83
C TYR A 295 -21.16 38.26 5.78
N PRO A 296 -19.86 38.57 5.55
CA PRO A 296 -18.81 38.24 6.46
C PRO A 296 -19.08 38.86 7.84
N GLN A 297 -19.22 38.03 8.86
CA GLN A 297 -19.28 38.53 10.24
C GLN A 297 -17.87 39.02 10.63
N PRO A 298 -17.73 40.20 11.25
CA PRO A 298 -16.45 40.64 11.74
C PRO A 298 -15.91 39.63 12.76
N PRO A 299 -14.61 39.30 12.71
CA PRO A 299 -14.02 38.30 13.57
C PRO A 299 -14.28 38.67 15.04
N GLN A 300 -15.03 37.84 15.75
CA GLN A 300 -15.14 37.96 17.20
C GLN A 300 -13.76 37.73 17.79
N ALA A 301 -13.24 38.75 18.50
CA ALA A 301 -11.96 38.63 19.17
C ALA A 301 -11.96 37.39 20.08
N PRO A 302 -10.96 36.51 20.00
CA PRO A 302 -10.90 35.34 20.85
C PRO A 302 -10.77 35.81 22.30
N ARG A 303 -11.76 35.45 23.14
CA ARG A 303 -11.61 35.53 24.58
C ARG A 303 -10.42 34.67 24.97
N GLY A 304 -9.40 35.33 25.51
CA GLY A 304 -8.12 34.75 25.86
C GLY A 304 -8.25 33.50 26.72
N LEU A 305 -7.74 32.40 26.23
CA LEU A 305 -7.20 31.33 27.05
C LEU A 305 -5.68 31.42 26.91
N ALA A 306 -5.08 31.90 27.97
CA ALA A 306 -3.64 31.91 28.15
C ALA A 306 -3.13 30.47 28.25
N GLY A 307 -2.05 30.18 27.57
CA GLY A 307 -1.12 29.10 27.89
C GLY A 307 -1.19 27.84 27.02
N ALA A 308 -0.39 27.81 25.99
CA ALA A 308 0.54 26.71 25.69
C ALA A 308 1.29 27.03 24.39
N VAL A 309 2.50 27.51 24.55
CA VAL A 309 3.49 27.61 23.47
C VAL A 309 3.94 26.19 23.17
N SER A 310 3.61 25.66 22.03
CA SER A 310 4.18 24.41 21.55
C SER A 310 5.11 24.72 20.38
N ASP A 311 6.37 24.62 20.70
CA ASP A 311 7.52 24.73 19.82
C ASP A 311 7.53 23.50 18.89
N SER A 312 7.32 23.68 17.61
CA SER A 312 7.50 22.62 16.61
C SER A 312 8.05 23.19 15.31
N ASN A 313 9.33 23.45 15.33
CA ASN A 313 10.08 23.72 14.10
C ASN A 313 11.35 22.86 14.09
N LYS A 314 11.24 21.64 13.55
CA LYS A 314 12.40 20.82 13.13
C LYS A 314 12.04 20.05 11.87
N PHE A 315 12.02 20.75 10.75
CA PHE A 315 12.21 20.08 9.46
C PHE A 315 13.71 19.81 9.30
N ARG A 316 14.07 18.56 9.51
CA ARG A 316 15.39 18.04 9.13
C ARG A 316 15.34 17.69 7.65
N SER A 317 16.08 18.43 6.83
CA SER A 317 16.37 18.09 5.44
C SER A 317 17.14 16.77 5.42
N MET A 318 16.55 15.74 4.79
CA MET A 318 17.26 14.53 4.40
C MET A 318 17.96 14.78 3.06
N ALA A 319 19.25 14.55 3.05
CA ALA A 319 20.07 14.52 1.84
C ALA A 319 19.66 13.34 0.93
N PRO A 320 19.80 13.48 -0.41
CA PRO A 320 19.43 12.41 -1.34
C PRO A 320 20.42 11.25 -1.26
N ALA A 321 19.89 10.03 -1.25
CA ALA A 321 20.64 8.79 -1.36
C ALA A 321 21.27 8.64 -2.75
N PRO A 322 22.46 7.98 -2.88
CA PRO A 322 23.12 7.78 -4.16
C PRO A 322 22.35 6.84 -5.08
N ALA A 323 22.41 7.13 -6.38
CA ALA A 323 21.78 6.36 -7.44
C ALA A 323 22.35 4.92 -7.50
N PRO A 324 21.52 3.92 -7.84
CA PRO A 324 22.00 2.57 -8.11
C PRO A 324 22.74 2.51 -9.45
N GLU A 325 23.87 1.82 -9.45
CA GLU A 325 24.67 1.51 -10.63
C GLU A 325 23.85 0.69 -11.66
N GLU A 326 24.02 1.03 -12.93
CA GLU A 326 23.40 0.35 -14.06
C GLU A 326 23.95 -1.08 -14.21
N PRO A 327 23.10 -2.09 -14.42
CA PRO A 327 23.58 -3.40 -14.86
C PRO A 327 23.86 -3.38 -16.35
N GLN A 328 25.08 -3.76 -16.72
CA GLN A 328 25.56 -3.92 -18.08
C GLN A 328 24.69 -4.92 -18.86
N SER A 329 24.32 -4.49 -20.05
CA SER A 329 23.52 -5.25 -21.02
C SER A 329 24.26 -6.47 -21.56
N PHE A 330 23.78 -7.67 -21.21
CA PHE A 330 24.05 -8.85 -21.99
C PHE A 330 22.94 -9.02 -23.05
N ALA A 331 23.19 -8.54 -24.25
CA ALA A 331 22.37 -8.81 -25.41
C ALA A 331 22.55 -10.27 -25.86
N LYS A 332 21.80 -11.19 -25.27
CA LYS A 332 21.41 -12.46 -25.90
C LYS A 332 19.94 -12.35 -26.24
N ARG A 333 19.65 -12.57 -27.53
CA ARG A 333 18.30 -12.69 -28.08
C ARG A 333 17.61 -13.85 -27.35
N ALA A 334 16.99 -13.55 -26.19
CA ALA A 334 16.12 -14.46 -25.47
C ALA A 334 14.74 -14.35 -26.12
N GLU A 335 14.17 -15.46 -26.54
CA GLU A 335 12.74 -15.57 -26.80
C GLU A 335 12.02 -15.04 -25.56
N ARG A 336 11.14 -14.05 -25.79
CA ARG A 336 10.30 -13.52 -24.71
C ARG A 336 9.39 -14.66 -24.25
N ALA A 337 9.51 -15.04 -22.97
CA ALA A 337 8.52 -15.91 -22.36
C ALA A 337 7.16 -15.21 -22.43
N ASP A 338 6.19 -15.87 -23.02
CA ASP A 338 4.81 -15.38 -23.07
C ASP A 338 4.21 -15.40 -21.67
N GLU A 339 4.02 -14.21 -21.11
CA GLU A 339 3.31 -14.03 -19.86
C GLU A 339 1.81 -14.20 -20.12
N GLN A 340 1.14 -15.10 -19.40
CA GLN A 340 -0.28 -15.38 -19.59
C GLN A 340 -1.12 -14.14 -19.29
N GLN A 341 -2.15 -13.89 -20.13
CA GLN A 341 -3.07 -12.76 -19.97
C GLN A 341 -4.30 -13.17 -19.17
N ALA A 342 -4.86 -12.22 -18.39
CA ALA A 342 -6.10 -12.43 -17.66
C ALA A 342 -7.30 -12.49 -18.60
N THR A 343 -8.35 -13.21 -18.18
CA THR A 343 -9.65 -13.18 -18.84
C THR A 343 -10.52 -12.13 -18.19
N ALA A 344 -11.04 -11.17 -18.96
CA ALA A 344 -11.93 -10.12 -18.46
C ALA A 344 -13.39 -10.58 -18.47
N GLU A 345 -14.07 -10.46 -17.35
CA GLU A 345 -15.54 -10.53 -17.24
C GLU A 345 -16.06 -9.10 -17.03
N ILE A 346 -16.76 -8.58 -18.05
CA ILE A 346 -17.22 -7.18 -18.07
C ILE A 346 -18.72 -7.17 -17.82
N GLY A 347 -19.12 -6.67 -16.65
CA GLY A 347 -20.52 -6.38 -16.32
C GLY A 347 -20.87 -4.92 -16.69
N ALA A 348 -22.17 -4.57 -16.62
CA ALA A 348 -22.64 -3.22 -16.96
C ALA A 348 -22.00 -2.10 -16.12
N PHE A 349 -21.52 -2.40 -14.91
CA PHE A 349 -20.99 -1.40 -13.96
C PHE A 349 -19.60 -1.74 -13.42
N GLN A 350 -19.02 -2.87 -13.79
CA GLN A 350 -17.76 -3.37 -13.24
C GLN A 350 -17.00 -4.23 -14.22
N ALA A 351 -15.68 -4.26 -14.09
CA ALA A 351 -14.83 -5.22 -14.76
C ALA A 351 -14.10 -6.08 -13.72
N THR A 352 -14.07 -7.38 -13.93
CA THR A 352 -13.29 -8.33 -13.14
C THR A 352 -12.34 -9.05 -14.08
N PHE A 353 -11.06 -9.07 -13.72
CA PHE A 353 -10.01 -9.71 -14.50
C PHE A 353 -9.54 -10.94 -13.74
N ARG A 354 -9.80 -12.12 -14.32
CA ARG A 354 -9.34 -13.40 -13.76
C ARG A 354 -7.91 -13.66 -14.19
N ILE A 355 -7.00 -13.72 -13.23
CA ILE A 355 -5.60 -14.04 -13.48
C ILE A 355 -5.48 -15.55 -13.79
N PRO A 356 -4.87 -15.94 -14.93
CA PRO A 356 -4.78 -17.35 -15.29
C PRO A 356 -3.83 -18.12 -14.38
N GLY A 357 -4.21 -19.37 -14.08
CA GLY A 357 -3.48 -20.23 -13.17
C GLY A 357 -3.70 -19.88 -11.70
N ARG A 358 -2.89 -20.45 -10.84
CA ARG A 358 -2.90 -20.18 -9.41
C ARG A 358 -1.67 -19.35 -9.03
N VAL A 359 -1.87 -18.38 -8.19
CA VAL A 359 -0.85 -17.38 -7.83
C VAL A 359 -0.63 -17.39 -6.32
N SER A 360 0.61 -17.09 -5.90
CA SER A 360 0.91 -16.86 -4.48
C SER A 360 1.27 -15.40 -4.24
N VAL A 361 0.70 -14.80 -3.19
CA VAL A 361 0.96 -13.42 -2.74
C VAL A 361 1.15 -13.45 -1.23
N GLY A 362 2.38 -13.30 -0.77
CA GLY A 362 2.72 -13.30 0.67
C GLY A 362 2.35 -12.00 1.37
N ALA A 363 2.03 -12.07 2.66
CA ALA A 363 1.63 -10.92 3.47
C ALA A 363 2.76 -9.89 3.69
N SER A 364 4.00 -10.28 3.51
CA SER A 364 5.21 -9.45 3.74
C SER A 364 6.14 -9.36 2.52
N GLU A 365 5.73 -9.89 1.36
CA GLU A 365 6.58 -9.95 0.17
C GLU A 365 6.63 -8.63 -0.64
N GLY A 366 5.94 -7.58 -0.18
CA GLY A 366 5.84 -6.31 -0.90
C GLY A 366 4.78 -6.36 -2.01
N THR A 367 5.06 -5.68 -3.13
CA THR A 367 4.10 -5.53 -4.23
C THR A 367 4.34 -6.58 -5.32
N LYS A 368 3.28 -7.26 -5.75
CA LYS A 368 3.31 -8.20 -6.87
C LYS A 368 2.62 -7.61 -8.09
N SER A 369 3.33 -7.57 -9.21
CA SER A 369 2.80 -7.07 -10.49
C SER A 369 2.41 -8.23 -11.40
N LEU A 370 1.15 -8.24 -11.86
CA LEU A 370 0.59 -9.28 -12.72
C LEU A 370 0.04 -8.63 -14.00
N ARG A 371 0.24 -9.28 -15.16
CA ARG A 371 -0.31 -8.80 -16.43
C ARG A 371 -1.81 -9.08 -16.49
N ILE A 372 -2.59 -8.03 -16.85
CA ILE A 372 -4.03 -8.14 -17.07
C ILE A 372 -4.32 -8.37 -18.56
N SER A 373 -3.85 -7.44 -19.41
CA SER A 373 -4.09 -7.52 -20.86
C SER A 373 -2.98 -6.83 -21.65
N THR A 374 -2.93 -7.12 -22.94
CA THR A 374 -2.07 -6.45 -23.91
C THR A 374 -2.91 -6.12 -25.14
N ALA A 375 -2.89 -4.85 -25.55
CA ALA A 375 -3.55 -4.38 -26.75
C ALA A 375 -2.54 -3.74 -27.69
N THR A 376 -2.68 -4.02 -28.99
CA THR A 376 -1.94 -3.33 -30.05
C THR A 376 -2.88 -2.37 -30.75
N ILE A 377 -2.52 -1.08 -30.76
CA ILE A 377 -3.38 0.02 -31.17
C ILE A 377 -2.65 0.83 -32.25
N ALA A 378 -3.36 1.31 -33.26
CA ALA A 378 -2.83 2.27 -34.23
C ALA A 378 -2.98 3.68 -33.62
N PRO A 379 -1.89 4.36 -33.22
CA PRO A 379 -1.96 5.70 -32.66
C PRO A 379 -2.00 6.77 -33.75
N ASP A 380 -2.59 7.92 -33.44
CA ASP A 380 -2.37 9.16 -34.18
C ASP A 380 -1.23 9.94 -33.49
N LEU A 381 -0.19 10.28 -34.26
CA LEU A 381 1.01 10.95 -33.76
C LEU A 381 0.95 12.43 -34.10
N VAL A 382 1.22 13.27 -33.10
CA VAL A 382 1.31 14.73 -33.24
C VAL A 382 2.52 15.24 -32.46
N VAL A 383 3.31 16.10 -33.08
CA VAL A 383 4.37 16.84 -32.37
C VAL A 383 3.75 18.10 -31.79
N ARG A 384 3.77 18.27 -30.48
CA ARG A 384 3.17 19.40 -29.77
C ARG A 384 4.22 20.29 -29.13
N SER A 385 4.02 21.61 -29.21
CA SER A 385 4.89 22.59 -28.52
C SER A 385 4.10 23.81 -28.08
N ALA A 386 4.48 24.37 -26.94
CA ALA A 386 4.04 25.67 -26.44
C ALA A 386 5.26 26.61 -26.32
N PRO A 387 5.76 27.16 -27.44
CA PRO A 387 7.05 27.85 -27.49
C PRO A 387 7.07 29.18 -26.74
N VAL A 388 5.94 29.64 -26.22
CA VAL A 388 5.86 30.75 -25.27
C VAL A 388 6.46 30.38 -23.90
N VAL A 389 6.42 29.10 -23.53
CA VAL A 389 6.95 28.56 -22.27
C VAL A 389 8.24 27.79 -22.52
N ASP A 390 8.21 26.84 -23.47
CA ASP A 390 9.34 25.98 -23.84
C ASP A 390 9.26 25.67 -25.35
N PRO A 391 10.27 25.99 -26.14
CA PRO A 391 10.29 25.72 -27.58
C PRO A 391 10.53 24.24 -27.92
N THR A 392 10.68 23.37 -26.95
CA THR A 392 10.86 21.93 -27.20
C THR A 392 9.64 21.33 -27.89
N ALA A 393 9.91 20.54 -28.91
CA ALA A 393 8.91 19.74 -29.61
C ALA A 393 8.71 18.41 -28.88
N PHE A 394 7.51 18.09 -28.42
CA PHE A 394 7.19 16.84 -27.73
C PHE A 394 6.33 15.94 -28.61
N LEU A 395 6.73 14.68 -28.76
CA LEU A 395 5.92 13.68 -29.45
C LEU A 395 4.77 13.24 -28.54
N GLU A 396 3.54 13.40 -29.01
CA GLU A 396 2.31 12.93 -28.38
C GLU A 396 1.66 11.85 -29.26
N ALA A 397 1.22 10.75 -28.66
CA ALA A 397 0.37 9.78 -29.33
C ALA A 397 -1.01 9.81 -28.72
N SER A 398 -2.02 9.82 -29.58
CA SER A 398 -3.43 9.70 -29.19
C SER A 398 -4.05 8.46 -29.79
N PHE A 399 -4.98 7.85 -29.05
CA PHE A 399 -5.75 6.69 -29.49
C PHE A 399 -7.12 6.67 -28.85
N VAL A 400 -8.08 6.01 -29.48
CA VAL A 400 -9.41 5.79 -28.93
C VAL A 400 -9.41 4.49 -28.15
N GLN A 401 -9.89 4.54 -26.91
CA GLN A 401 -10.08 3.34 -26.09
C GLN A 401 -11.22 2.51 -26.68
N SER A 402 -10.92 1.35 -27.24
CA SER A 402 -11.88 0.49 -27.94
C SER A 402 -12.40 -0.69 -27.13
N GLU A 403 -11.73 -1.02 -26.01
CA GLU A 403 -12.14 -2.13 -25.16
C GLU A 403 -13.28 -1.72 -24.21
N ASP A 404 -14.18 -2.66 -23.89
CA ASP A 404 -15.29 -2.40 -22.97
C ASP A 404 -14.80 -2.15 -21.52
N ALA A 405 -13.66 -2.75 -21.14
CA ALA A 405 -13.04 -2.51 -19.82
C ALA A 405 -12.39 -1.13 -19.79
N PRO A 406 -12.81 -0.22 -18.88
CA PRO A 406 -12.25 1.12 -18.81
C PRO A 406 -10.78 1.12 -18.41
N LEU A 407 -10.03 2.14 -18.84
CA LEU A 407 -8.74 2.47 -18.29
C LEU A 407 -8.95 3.19 -16.95
N LEU A 408 -8.33 2.67 -15.91
CA LEU A 408 -8.36 3.30 -14.58
C LEU A 408 -7.18 4.27 -14.43
N PRO A 409 -7.31 5.31 -13.59
CA PRO A 409 -6.17 6.17 -13.28
C PRO A 409 -5.02 5.37 -12.69
N GLY A 410 -3.82 5.50 -13.29
CA GLY A 410 -2.67 4.72 -12.87
C GLY A 410 -1.33 5.28 -13.35
N ARG A 411 -0.24 4.65 -12.92
CA ARG A 411 1.11 4.99 -13.38
C ARG A 411 1.36 4.37 -14.74
N VAL A 412 2.12 5.07 -15.59
CA VAL A 412 2.50 4.61 -16.94
C VAL A 412 4.01 4.64 -17.05
N ALA A 413 4.61 3.53 -17.46
CA ALA A 413 5.97 3.46 -17.96
C ALA A 413 5.93 3.64 -19.49
N ILE A 414 6.68 4.61 -20.01
CA ILE A 414 6.61 5.04 -21.41
C ILE A 414 7.91 4.65 -22.11
N TYR A 415 7.75 3.94 -23.23
CA TYR A 415 8.85 3.51 -24.09
C TYR A 415 8.59 4.00 -25.53
N ARG A 416 9.65 4.49 -26.19
CA ARG A 416 9.63 4.87 -27.60
C ARG A 416 10.78 4.18 -28.33
N ASP A 417 10.47 3.45 -29.39
CA ASP A 417 11.41 2.71 -30.23
C ASP A 417 12.39 1.82 -29.44
N GLY A 418 11.85 1.17 -28.40
CA GLY A 418 12.59 0.28 -27.51
C GLY A 418 13.31 0.99 -26.33
N ALA A 419 13.42 2.32 -26.33
CA ALA A 419 14.04 3.08 -25.25
C ALA A 419 13.02 3.52 -24.21
N PHE A 420 13.38 3.44 -22.92
CA PHE A 420 12.59 4.03 -21.84
C PHE A 420 12.69 5.56 -21.88
N VAL A 421 11.56 6.23 -22.02
CA VAL A 421 11.48 7.69 -22.13
C VAL A 421 11.17 8.36 -20.81
N GLY A 422 10.39 7.67 -19.97
CA GLY A 422 9.99 8.24 -18.69
C GLY A 422 8.73 7.60 -18.10
N ARG A 423 8.19 8.26 -17.09
CA ARG A 423 6.95 7.86 -16.42
C ARG A 423 5.90 8.93 -16.59
N GLY A 424 4.64 8.49 -16.77
CA GLY A 424 3.48 9.35 -16.89
C GLY A 424 2.34 8.88 -15.99
N LYS A 425 1.16 9.45 -16.24
CA LYS A 425 -0.08 9.07 -15.59
C LYS A 425 -1.12 8.76 -16.66
N MET A 426 -1.81 7.63 -16.53
CA MET A 426 -3.01 7.31 -17.27
C MET A 426 -4.18 8.00 -16.57
N ALA A 427 -4.96 8.77 -17.31
CA ALA A 427 -6.24 9.27 -16.83
C ALA A 427 -7.31 8.18 -16.93
N ALA A 428 -8.43 8.35 -16.23
CA ALA A 428 -9.60 7.52 -16.49
C ALA A 428 -10.05 7.70 -17.95
N ALA A 429 -10.36 6.60 -18.62
CA ALA A 429 -10.95 6.64 -19.95
C ALA A 429 -11.91 5.47 -20.14
N GLY A 430 -13.15 5.78 -20.47
CA GLY A 430 -14.16 4.83 -20.88
C GLY A 430 -13.99 4.39 -22.33
N LYS A 431 -14.87 3.49 -22.77
CA LYS A 431 -14.95 3.11 -24.17
C LYS A 431 -15.25 4.34 -25.03
N ASP A 432 -14.66 4.41 -26.22
CA ASP A 432 -14.76 5.48 -27.21
C ASP A 432 -14.17 6.84 -26.78
N GLU A 433 -13.54 6.91 -25.60
CA GLU A 433 -12.82 8.11 -25.19
C GLU A 433 -11.39 8.16 -25.74
N THR A 434 -10.93 9.39 -26.06
CA THR A 434 -9.58 9.62 -26.58
C THR A 434 -8.57 9.75 -25.46
N VAL A 435 -7.56 8.89 -25.47
CA VAL A 435 -6.40 8.92 -24.58
C VAL A 435 -5.23 9.61 -25.28
N ARG A 436 -4.49 10.46 -24.55
CA ARG A 436 -3.27 11.14 -25.03
C ARG A 436 -2.11 10.89 -24.08
N LEU A 437 -0.96 10.53 -24.64
CA LEU A 437 0.27 10.25 -23.88
C LEU A 437 1.47 10.91 -24.57
N GLY A 438 2.33 11.54 -23.77
CA GLY A 438 3.58 12.12 -24.26
C GLY A 438 4.71 11.11 -24.31
N PHE A 439 5.48 11.08 -25.39
CA PHE A 439 6.58 10.17 -25.65
C PHE A 439 7.95 10.87 -25.71
N GLY A 440 8.08 11.99 -24.97
CA GLY A 440 9.32 12.74 -24.83
C GLY A 440 9.59 13.70 -25.98
N ALA A 441 10.74 14.37 -25.92
CA ALA A 441 11.16 15.34 -26.92
C ALA A 441 11.47 14.68 -28.28
N ASP A 442 11.22 15.42 -29.35
CA ASP A 442 11.57 15.09 -30.72
C ASP A 442 12.61 16.09 -31.24
N ASP A 443 13.87 15.74 -31.12
CA ASP A 443 15.00 16.60 -31.47
C ASP A 443 15.15 16.87 -32.98
N LYS A 444 14.44 16.12 -33.82
CA LYS A 444 14.40 16.35 -35.26
C LYS A 444 13.45 17.48 -35.66
N VAL A 445 12.55 17.89 -34.78
CA VAL A 445 11.64 19.01 -35.03
C VAL A 445 12.15 20.23 -34.28
N LYS A 446 12.56 21.25 -35.03
CA LYS A 446 13.05 22.53 -34.46
C LYS A 446 11.94 23.56 -34.49
N ILE A 447 11.71 24.17 -33.33
CA ILE A 447 10.72 25.24 -33.17
C ILE A 447 11.40 26.45 -32.61
N GLU A 448 11.21 27.59 -33.29
CA GLU A 448 11.78 28.87 -32.90
C GLU A 448 10.67 29.91 -32.82
N ARG A 449 10.60 30.65 -31.71
CA ARG A 449 9.64 31.77 -31.54
C ARG A 449 10.39 33.08 -31.39
N ALA A 450 10.13 34.00 -32.30
CA ALA A 450 10.75 35.31 -32.33
C ALA A 450 9.70 36.41 -32.15
N VAL A 451 10.08 37.46 -31.43
CA VAL A 451 9.29 38.71 -31.38
C VAL A 451 9.57 39.52 -32.64
N ILE A 452 8.55 39.74 -33.48
CA ILE A 452 8.69 40.57 -34.69
C ILE A 452 8.49 42.05 -34.35
N LYS A 453 7.48 42.34 -33.52
CA LYS A 453 7.11 43.70 -33.16
C LYS A 453 6.64 43.78 -31.72
N ARG A 454 7.11 44.82 -31.03
CA ARG A 454 6.57 45.26 -29.74
C ARG A 454 6.42 46.78 -29.83
N ASN A 455 5.19 47.24 -29.71
CA ASN A 455 4.88 48.67 -29.79
C ASN A 455 3.98 49.06 -28.61
N GLU A 456 4.52 49.86 -27.72
CA GLU A 456 3.76 50.49 -26.64
C GLU A 456 3.48 51.92 -27.04
N GLY A 457 2.22 52.28 -27.16
CA GLY A 457 1.81 53.56 -27.66
C GLY A 457 0.55 54.11 -26.98
N SER A 458 0.11 55.24 -27.48
CA SER A 458 -1.15 55.86 -27.11
C SER A 458 -2.03 56.02 -28.35
N ALA A 459 -3.32 55.72 -28.22
CA ALA A 459 -4.27 55.80 -29.33
C ALA A 459 -5.30 56.90 -29.10
N GLY A 460 -5.56 57.72 -30.16
CA GLY A 460 -6.60 58.77 -30.23
C GLY A 460 -6.04 60.16 -30.47
N LEU A 461 -6.82 61.03 -31.16
CA LEU A 461 -6.51 62.44 -31.40
C LEU A 461 -6.48 63.28 -30.12
N ILE A 462 -7.21 62.82 -29.08
CA ILE A 462 -7.11 63.26 -27.68
C ILE A 462 -6.86 61.98 -26.91
N VAL A 463 -5.59 61.75 -26.48
CA VAL A 463 -5.11 60.51 -25.88
C VAL A 463 -5.92 60.06 -24.66
N THR A 464 -6.84 59.14 -24.85
CA THR A 464 -7.70 58.55 -23.79
C THR A 464 -7.32 57.13 -23.42
N SER A 465 -6.48 56.43 -24.25
CA SER A 465 -6.10 55.04 -24.00
C SER A 465 -4.63 54.77 -24.30
N LYS A 466 -4.06 53.83 -23.58
CA LYS A 466 -2.76 53.21 -23.86
C LYS A 466 -2.95 51.91 -24.61
N THR A 467 -1.96 51.55 -25.41
CA THR A 467 -1.97 50.31 -26.18
C THR A 467 -0.63 49.55 -26.02
N ASP A 468 -0.70 48.24 -25.92
CA ASP A 468 0.46 47.31 -26.08
C ASP A 468 0.13 46.37 -27.24
N GLU A 469 0.91 46.46 -28.31
CA GLU A 469 0.80 45.63 -29.50
C GLU A 469 2.02 44.76 -29.63
N ARG A 470 1.79 43.44 -29.71
CA ARG A 470 2.86 42.46 -29.87
C ARG A 470 2.59 41.56 -31.07
N SER A 471 3.66 41.23 -31.79
CA SER A 471 3.63 40.29 -32.90
C SER A 471 4.77 39.33 -32.79
N PHE A 472 4.47 38.06 -32.96
CA PHE A 472 5.40 36.94 -32.84
C PHE A 472 5.38 36.13 -34.14
N LYS A 473 6.52 35.49 -34.43
CA LYS A 473 6.65 34.52 -35.50
C LYS A 473 7.17 33.22 -34.87
N THR A 474 6.44 32.15 -35.06
CA THR A 474 6.87 30.79 -34.69
C THR A 474 7.16 30.03 -35.96
N SER A 475 8.43 29.61 -36.12
CA SER A 475 8.92 28.81 -37.25
C SER A 475 9.09 27.37 -36.83
N VAL A 476 8.49 26.44 -37.56
CA VAL A 476 8.57 24.98 -37.33
C VAL A 476 9.32 24.34 -38.48
N ARG A 477 10.41 23.65 -38.19
CA ARG A 477 11.20 22.92 -39.20
C ARG A 477 11.13 21.42 -38.95
N ASN A 478 10.63 20.68 -39.95
CA ASN A 478 10.64 19.23 -39.93
C ASN A 478 11.99 18.66 -40.42
N GLY A 479 12.74 18.01 -39.54
CA GLY A 479 13.99 17.33 -39.87
C GLY A 479 13.84 15.83 -40.09
N HIS A 480 12.60 15.30 -40.08
CA HIS A 480 12.34 13.92 -40.47
C HIS A 480 12.30 13.76 -41.99
N ASP A 481 12.42 12.53 -42.48
CA ASP A 481 12.30 12.15 -43.89
C ASP A 481 10.85 11.77 -44.30
N PHE A 482 9.90 12.00 -43.39
CA PHE A 482 8.44 11.79 -43.60
C PHE A 482 7.65 13.03 -43.11
N PRO A 483 6.40 13.21 -43.60
CA PRO A 483 5.54 14.29 -43.12
C PRO A 483 5.14 14.07 -41.66
N ILE A 484 5.05 15.18 -40.90
CA ILE A 484 4.63 15.17 -39.50
C ILE A 484 3.45 16.12 -39.28
N LYS A 485 2.57 15.76 -38.35
CA LYS A 485 1.56 16.67 -37.82
C LYS A 485 2.16 17.42 -36.64
N VAL A 486 2.00 18.75 -36.64
CA VAL A 486 2.51 19.62 -35.58
C VAL A 486 1.38 20.47 -35.04
N ALA A 487 1.28 20.58 -33.72
CA ALA A 487 0.36 21.46 -33.01
C ALA A 487 1.16 22.50 -32.20
N ILE A 488 1.04 23.77 -32.60
CA ILE A 488 1.66 24.88 -31.88
C ILE A 488 0.61 25.52 -30.99
N GLU A 489 0.89 25.66 -29.70
CA GLU A 489 0.03 26.33 -28.73
C GLU A 489 0.63 27.68 -28.34
N ASP A 490 -0.19 28.72 -28.30
CA ASP A 490 0.15 30.05 -27.78
C ASP A 490 -1.06 30.65 -27.06
N GLN A 491 -0.89 31.76 -26.38
CA GLN A 491 -1.95 32.36 -25.55
C GLN A 491 -2.24 33.81 -25.91
N LEU A 492 -3.51 34.09 -26.20
CA LEU A 492 -4.05 35.42 -26.27
C LEU A 492 -4.37 35.91 -24.86
N PRO A 493 -3.88 37.07 -24.39
CA PRO A 493 -4.32 37.61 -23.11
C PRO A 493 -5.84 37.70 -23.01
N VAL A 494 -6.38 37.50 -21.83
CA VAL A 494 -7.83 37.66 -21.59
C VAL A 494 -8.05 38.66 -20.46
N SER A 495 -9.14 39.40 -20.51
CA SER A 495 -9.51 40.33 -19.45
C SER A 495 -10.92 40.05 -18.95
N GLU A 496 -11.13 40.22 -17.66
CA GLU A 496 -12.45 40.24 -17.00
C GLU A 496 -12.95 41.68 -16.76
N ASN A 497 -12.09 42.68 -17.04
CA ASN A 497 -12.43 44.08 -16.89
C ASN A 497 -12.86 44.66 -18.24
N GLU A 498 -14.03 45.24 -18.31
CA GLU A 498 -14.63 45.83 -19.52
C GLU A 498 -13.81 47.00 -20.12
N ASP A 499 -13.06 47.72 -19.29
CA ASP A 499 -12.17 48.81 -19.70
C ASP A 499 -10.93 48.33 -20.47
N ILE A 500 -10.58 47.02 -20.37
CA ILE A 500 -9.42 46.45 -21.02
C ILE A 500 -9.87 45.62 -22.22
N VAL A 501 -9.60 46.12 -23.39
CA VAL A 501 -9.94 45.44 -24.64
C VAL A 501 -8.75 44.70 -25.19
N VAL A 502 -8.92 43.40 -25.42
CA VAL A 502 -7.92 42.54 -26.07
C VAL A 502 -8.44 42.11 -27.44
N GLU A 503 -7.63 42.29 -28.45
CA GLU A 503 -7.98 41.92 -29.82
C GLU A 503 -6.83 41.18 -30.50
N MET A 504 -7.15 40.12 -31.22
CA MET A 504 -6.23 39.47 -32.14
C MET A 504 -6.16 40.27 -33.44
N LEU A 505 -4.96 40.58 -33.91
CA LEU A 505 -4.76 41.41 -35.10
C LEU A 505 -4.93 40.60 -36.40
N PRO A 506 -5.37 41.27 -37.51
CA PRO A 506 -5.58 40.61 -38.79
C PRO A 506 -4.32 39.95 -39.40
N SER A 507 -3.12 40.34 -38.95
CA SER A 507 -1.86 39.73 -39.37
C SER A 507 -1.61 38.34 -38.75
N THR A 508 -2.49 37.91 -37.84
CA THR A 508 -2.40 36.58 -37.23
C THR A 508 -2.79 35.49 -38.24
N THR A 509 -1.98 34.46 -38.36
CA THR A 509 -2.38 33.22 -39.02
C THR A 509 -3.63 32.68 -38.31
N PRO A 510 -4.74 32.40 -38.98
CA PRO A 510 -5.93 31.90 -38.30
C PRO A 510 -5.63 30.65 -37.47
N PRO A 511 -5.97 30.63 -36.16
CA PRO A 511 -5.80 29.45 -35.35
C PRO A 511 -6.79 28.35 -35.78
N THR A 512 -6.36 27.09 -35.67
CA THR A 512 -7.20 25.91 -35.93
C THR A 512 -8.23 25.73 -34.83
N THR A 513 -7.82 25.99 -33.60
CA THR A 513 -8.67 25.85 -32.41
C THR A 513 -8.48 27.05 -31.50
N THR A 514 -9.60 27.60 -30.99
CA THR A 514 -9.63 28.63 -29.95
C THR A 514 -10.14 28.04 -28.65
N ASN A 515 -9.68 28.57 -27.53
CA ASN A 515 -10.02 28.06 -26.18
C ASN A 515 -9.72 26.55 -26.03
N LEU A 516 -8.53 26.16 -26.44
CA LEU A 516 -8.10 24.77 -26.42
C LEU A 516 -8.28 24.13 -25.01
N ARG A 517 -8.94 22.97 -24.95
CA ARG A 517 -9.25 22.26 -23.70
C ARG A 517 -10.00 23.13 -22.68
N ASP A 518 -10.97 23.94 -23.16
CA ASP A 518 -11.78 24.84 -22.36
C ASP A 518 -11.00 25.95 -21.63
N LYS A 519 -9.72 26.15 -22.01
CA LYS A 519 -8.88 27.23 -21.48
C LYS A 519 -9.05 28.48 -22.31
N ARG A 520 -9.71 29.47 -21.73
CA ARG A 520 -9.97 30.77 -22.38
C ARG A 520 -8.67 31.43 -22.82
N GLY A 521 -8.59 31.83 -24.08
CA GLY A 521 -7.43 32.49 -24.67
C GLY A 521 -6.32 31.57 -25.15
N VAL A 522 -6.36 30.26 -24.89
CA VAL A 522 -5.37 29.31 -25.43
C VAL A 522 -5.74 28.96 -26.87
N LEU A 523 -4.79 29.15 -27.77
CA LEU A 523 -4.96 28.97 -29.22
C LEU A 523 -4.08 27.82 -29.69
N GLU A 524 -4.53 27.08 -30.71
CA GLU A 524 -3.76 26.02 -31.36
C GLU A 524 -3.71 26.23 -32.89
N TRP A 525 -2.55 26.03 -33.47
CA TRP A 525 -2.34 25.92 -34.92
C TRP A 525 -1.89 24.48 -35.23
N ALA A 526 -2.79 23.70 -35.83
CA ALA A 526 -2.48 22.37 -36.35
C ALA A 526 -1.93 22.49 -37.77
N LEU A 527 -0.73 21.98 -37.99
CA LEU A 527 0.02 22.09 -39.24
C LEU A 527 0.48 20.72 -39.70
N GLU A 528 0.60 20.53 -41.00
CA GLU A 528 1.33 19.41 -41.55
C GLU A 528 2.62 19.93 -42.20
N ALA A 529 3.77 19.40 -41.80
CA ALA A 529 5.06 19.80 -42.32
C ALA A 529 5.70 18.63 -43.07
N LYS A 530 5.99 18.83 -44.36
CA LYS A 530 6.69 17.86 -45.22
C LYS A 530 8.16 17.71 -44.80
N PRO A 531 8.88 16.65 -45.23
CA PRO A 531 10.30 16.48 -45.01
C PRO A 531 11.10 17.74 -45.39
N GLY A 532 11.91 18.28 -44.44
CA GLY A 532 12.74 19.45 -44.62
C GLY A 532 11.99 20.79 -44.71
N GLU A 533 10.64 20.79 -44.68
CA GLU A 533 9.83 22.00 -44.80
C GLU A 533 9.92 22.86 -43.55
N VAL A 534 9.85 24.20 -43.78
CA VAL A 534 9.68 25.18 -42.72
C VAL A 534 8.30 25.79 -42.82
N LYS A 535 7.50 25.72 -41.76
CA LYS A 535 6.20 26.37 -41.63
C LYS A 535 6.28 27.51 -40.63
N ASP A 536 5.69 28.63 -41.01
CA ASP A 536 5.64 29.84 -40.18
C ASP A 536 4.22 30.13 -39.72
N VAL A 537 4.09 30.43 -38.43
CA VAL A 537 2.86 30.92 -37.80
C VAL A 537 3.14 32.31 -37.28
N THR A 538 2.35 33.27 -37.73
CA THR A 538 2.38 34.65 -37.20
C THR A 538 1.24 34.79 -36.20
N PHE A 539 1.53 35.30 -35.02
CA PHE A 539 0.53 35.59 -33.97
C PHE A 539 0.72 37.00 -33.47
N ALA A 540 -0.32 37.81 -33.59
CA ALA A 540 -0.29 39.22 -33.21
C ALA A 540 -1.55 39.62 -32.47
N TRP A 541 -1.39 40.39 -31.41
CA TRP A 541 -2.49 40.91 -30.61
C TRP A 541 -2.21 42.30 -30.09
N ARG A 542 -3.26 43.00 -29.68
CA ARG A 542 -3.25 44.31 -29.07
C ARG A 542 -4.10 44.31 -27.81
N VAL A 543 -3.55 44.89 -26.74
CA VAL A 543 -4.29 45.24 -25.53
C VAL A 543 -4.45 46.77 -25.48
N ARG A 544 -5.64 47.23 -25.16
CA ARG A 544 -5.98 48.64 -24.98
C ARG A 544 -6.64 48.87 -23.63
N TRP A 545 -6.23 49.91 -22.91
CA TRP A 545 -6.75 50.25 -21.58
C TRP A 545 -6.73 51.76 -21.35
N PRO A 546 -7.48 52.33 -20.35
CA PRO A 546 -7.48 53.74 -20.00
C PRO A 546 -6.09 54.25 -19.62
N LYS A 547 -5.76 55.51 -20.02
CA LYS A 547 -4.44 56.12 -19.86
C LYS A 547 -4.00 56.27 -18.40
N ASP A 548 -4.96 56.51 -17.51
CA ASP A 548 -4.78 56.73 -16.06
C ASP A 548 -4.54 55.46 -15.27
N LYS A 549 -4.71 54.30 -15.89
CA LYS A 549 -4.54 52.99 -15.28
C LYS A 549 -3.28 52.26 -15.82
N GLY A 550 -2.70 51.39 -14.99
CA GLY A 550 -1.69 50.43 -15.39
C GLY A 550 -2.30 49.04 -15.57
N VAL A 551 -1.73 48.21 -16.46
CA VAL A 551 -2.10 46.79 -16.62
C VAL A 551 -0.89 45.93 -16.36
N VAL A 552 -1.12 44.74 -15.77
CA VAL A 552 -0.12 43.72 -15.56
C VAL A 552 -0.67 42.40 -16.14
N MET A 553 0.16 41.67 -16.88
CA MET A 553 -0.18 40.36 -17.39
C MET A 553 0.34 39.33 -16.39
N ILE A 554 -0.56 38.60 -15.76
CA ILE A 554 -0.22 37.54 -14.80
C ILE A 554 -0.75 36.19 -15.33
N PRO A 555 -0.06 35.07 -15.13
CA PRO A 555 -0.63 33.76 -15.43
C PRO A 555 -1.92 33.57 -14.63
N ALA A 556 -2.99 33.14 -15.28
CA ALA A 556 -4.17 32.67 -14.58
C ALA A 556 -3.82 31.36 -13.88
N GLY A 557 -4.08 31.24 -12.58
CA GLY A 557 -3.75 30.12 -11.73
C GLY A 557 -4.51 28.84 -12.05
#